data_2fce83f9b0f87d2b1abac9fd94607539
#
_entry.id   2fce83f9b0f87d2b1abac9fd94607539
#
_cell.length_a   1.000
_cell.length_b   1.000
_cell.length_c   1.000
_cell.angle_alpha   90.00
_cell.angle_beta   90.00
_cell.angle_gamma   90.00
#
_symmetry.space_group_name_H-M   'P 1'
#
loop_
_entity.id
_entity.type
_entity.pdbx_description
1 polymer ?
#
loop_
_entity_poly.entity_id
_entity_poly.type
_entity_poly.pdbx_seq_one_letter_code
_entity_poly.pdbx_strand_id
1 'polypeptide(L)'
;MAGRLLLEVVTPEKWLLSQQVDEVIAPGSEGDFGVLPGHCHLLSTLRIGELRYRVGELTNHMAILWGYAEVTPTKVTIMAEIAEKAEDIDIGRAQAEVEKAEQRLKAGGLPSEVKEAEISLEKARLRKKIADRARQTGH
;
A
#
# COMPACT_ATOMS: atom_id res chain seq x y z
N MET A 1 10.38 13.66 -24.85
CA MET A 1 9.27 13.51 -23.91
C MET A 1 9.45 12.24 -23.10
N ALA A 2 9.37 12.35 -21.80
CA ALA A 2 9.46 11.19 -20.97
C ALA A 2 8.24 10.30 -21.21
N GLY A 3 8.45 9.00 -21.38
CA GLY A 3 7.37 8.04 -21.47
C GLY A 3 6.68 7.87 -20.12
N ARG A 4 5.80 6.90 -20.05
CA ARG A 4 5.19 6.50 -18.80
C ARG A 4 5.92 5.32 -18.21
N LEU A 5 5.67 5.08 -16.93
CA LEU A 5 6.14 3.90 -16.22
C LEU A 5 5.08 2.80 -16.34
N LEU A 6 5.50 1.58 -16.49
CA LEU A 6 4.60 0.44 -16.30
C LEU A 6 4.61 0.07 -14.83
N LEU A 7 3.48 0.20 -14.16
CA LEU A 7 3.33 -0.24 -12.77
C LEU A 7 2.66 -1.61 -12.75
N GLU A 8 3.32 -2.58 -12.14
CA GLU A 8 2.76 -3.90 -11.94
C GLU A 8 2.72 -4.20 -10.44
N VAL A 9 1.58 -4.64 -9.96
CA VAL A 9 1.41 -5.06 -8.56
C VAL A 9 0.97 -6.50 -8.57
N VAL A 10 1.77 -7.36 -7.94
CA VAL A 10 1.50 -8.79 -7.86
C VAL A 10 1.54 -9.27 -6.42
N THR A 11 0.72 -10.26 -6.13
CA THR A 11 0.74 -10.99 -4.86
C THR A 11 0.96 -12.46 -5.19
N PRO A 12 1.25 -13.32 -4.19
CA PRO A 12 1.38 -14.75 -4.46
C PRO A 12 0.18 -15.37 -5.14
N GLU A 13 -1.00 -14.78 -5.00
CA GLU A 13 -2.23 -15.35 -5.53
C GLU A 13 -2.61 -14.83 -6.90
N LYS A 14 -2.22 -13.60 -7.27
CA LYS A 14 -2.66 -13.03 -8.54
C LYS A 14 -1.91 -11.76 -8.93
N TRP A 15 -2.04 -11.41 -10.20
CA TRP A 15 -1.70 -10.10 -10.73
C TRP A 15 -2.84 -9.15 -10.39
N LEU A 16 -2.58 -8.16 -9.58
CA LEU A 16 -3.61 -7.23 -9.15
C LEU A 16 -3.73 -6.02 -10.06
N LEU A 17 -2.61 -5.55 -10.60
CA LEU A 17 -2.58 -4.34 -11.42
C LEU A 17 -1.46 -4.43 -12.44
N SER A 18 -1.73 -3.95 -13.64
CA SER A 18 -0.73 -3.70 -14.67
C SER A 18 -1.21 -2.49 -15.45
N GLN A 19 -0.54 -1.35 -15.30
CA GLN A 19 -1.03 -0.10 -15.83
C GLN A 19 0.10 0.89 -16.11
N GLN A 20 -0.02 1.64 -17.20
CA GLN A 20 0.89 2.76 -17.49
C GLN A 20 0.52 3.91 -16.56
N VAL A 21 1.51 4.46 -15.88
CA VAL A 21 1.32 5.54 -14.91
C VAL A 21 2.36 6.63 -15.12
N ASP A 22 2.11 7.80 -14.55
CA ASP A 22 3.03 8.94 -14.65
C ASP A 22 3.98 9.02 -13.48
N GLU A 23 3.56 8.56 -12.31
CA GLU A 23 4.37 8.60 -11.09
C GLU A 23 3.90 7.54 -10.11
N VAL A 24 4.86 6.99 -9.34
CA VAL A 24 4.57 6.04 -8.26
C VAL A 24 5.25 6.52 -6.99
N ILE A 25 4.54 6.50 -5.86
CA ILE A 25 5.13 6.71 -4.54
C ILE A 25 4.88 5.44 -3.74
N ALA A 26 5.96 4.78 -3.34
CA ALA A 26 5.90 3.47 -2.69
C ALA A 26 6.35 3.54 -1.22
N PRO A 27 5.77 2.68 -0.35
CA PRO A 27 6.11 2.68 1.08
C PRO A 27 7.35 1.83 1.36
N GLY A 28 8.52 2.38 1.08
CA GLY A 28 9.78 1.70 1.37
C GLY A 28 10.00 1.53 2.87
N SER A 29 10.79 0.51 3.24
CA SER A 29 11.11 0.22 4.64
C SER A 29 11.88 1.37 5.31
N GLU A 30 12.66 2.11 4.53
CA GLU A 30 13.44 3.26 5.02
C GLU A 30 12.67 4.58 4.87
N GLY A 31 11.47 4.54 4.32
CA GLY A 31 10.63 5.71 4.07
C GLY A 31 10.03 5.65 2.68
N ASP A 32 9.03 6.47 2.44
CA ASP A 32 8.39 6.54 1.13
C ASP A 32 9.40 7.03 0.08
N PHE A 33 9.33 6.48 -1.12
CA PHE A 33 10.14 6.96 -2.22
C PHE A 33 9.29 7.13 -3.48
N GLY A 34 9.63 8.17 -4.25
CA GLY A 34 8.92 8.48 -5.49
C GLY A 34 9.69 8.01 -6.72
N VAL A 35 8.96 7.54 -7.72
CA VAL A 35 9.52 7.07 -8.98
C VAL A 35 8.85 7.78 -10.14
N LEU A 36 9.68 8.40 -10.98
CA LEU A 36 9.26 9.01 -12.25
C LEU A 36 9.91 8.22 -13.39
N PRO A 37 9.41 8.32 -14.62
CA PRO A 37 10.07 7.68 -15.76
C PRO A 37 11.55 8.07 -15.83
N GLY A 38 12.41 7.09 -16.10
CA GLY A 38 13.85 7.32 -16.15
C GLY A 38 14.57 7.17 -14.83
N HIS A 39 13.86 6.76 -13.77
CA HIS A 39 14.48 6.53 -12.47
C HIS A 39 15.60 5.48 -12.54
N CYS A 40 16.61 5.62 -11.70
CA CYS A 40 17.70 4.62 -11.64
C CYS A 40 17.16 3.30 -11.10
N HIS A 41 17.92 2.23 -11.35
CA HIS A 41 17.56 0.91 -10.82
C HIS A 41 17.59 0.91 -9.30
N LEU A 42 16.57 0.31 -8.70
CA LEU A 42 16.44 0.23 -7.25
C LEU A 42 15.71 -1.04 -6.87
N LEU A 43 16.17 -1.69 -5.81
CA LEU A 43 15.46 -2.79 -5.18
C LEU A 43 15.27 -2.40 -3.72
N SER A 44 14.03 -2.38 -3.25
CA SER A 44 13.70 -1.94 -1.91
C SER A 44 12.72 -2.89 -1.25
N THR A 45 12.87 -3.11 0.05
CA THR A 45 11.84 -3.78 0.84
C THR A 45 10.74 -2.77 1.15
N LEU A 46 9.53 -3.28 1.33
CA LEU A 46 8.35 -2.47 1.61
C LEU A 46 7.79 -2.79 2.99
N ARG A 47 7.28 -1.74 3.64
CA ARG A 47 6.60 -1.85 4.94
C ARG A 47 5.09 -1.89 4.73
N ILE A 48 4.34 -1.97 5.82
CA ILE A 48 2.89 -1.75 5.79
C ILE A 48 2.69 -0.26 5.48
N GLY A 49 2.11 0.06 4.34
CA GLY A 49 1.97 1.45 3.96
C GLY A 49 1.14 1.65 2.70
N GLU A 50 1.04 2.90 2.31
CA GLU A 50 0.25 3.32 1.17
C GLU A 50 1.09 3.40 -0.09
N LEU A 51 0.62 2.74 -1.15
CA LEU A 51 1.13 2.93 -2.51
C LEU A 51 0.23 3.94 -3.19
N ARG A 52 0.83 4.97 -3.79
CA ARG A 52 0.09 5.97 -4.57
C ARG A 52 0.63 5.97 -5.99
N TYR A 53 -0.26 6.03 -6.98
CA TYR A 53 0.18 6.16 -8.36
C TYR A 53 -0.74 7.12 -9.08
N ARG A 54 -0.14 7.94 -9.93
CA ARG A 54 -0.84 9.01 -10.62
C ARG A 54 -0.92 8.71 -12.12
N VAL A 55 -2.12 8.90 -12.68
CA VAL A 55 -2.37 8.85 -14.12
C VAL A 55 -3.04 10.17 -14.49
N GLY A 56 -2.31 11.05 -15.19
CA GLY A 56 -2.78 12.39 -15.45
C GLY A 56 -2.95 13.16 -14.14
N GLU A 57 -4.15 13.66 -13.90
CA GLU A 57 -4.47 14.41 -12.68
C GLU A 57 -5.05 13.52 -11.57
N LEU A 58 -5.28 12.25 -11.87
CA LEU A 58 -5.91 11.33 -10.94
C LEU A 58 -4.88 10.53 -10.17
N THR A 59 -4.96 10.60 -8.84
CA THR A 59 -4.10 9.80 -7.96
C THR A 59 -4.91 8.65 -7.38
N ASN A 60 -4.37 7.45 -7.51
CA ASN A 60 -4.97 6.23 -6.98
C ASN A 60 -4.19 5.74 -5.77
N HIS A 61 -4.87 5.05 -4.87
CA HIS A 61 -4.32 4.61 -3.59
C HIS A 61 -4.53 3.12 -3.41
N MET A 62 -3.55 2.47 -2.81
CA MET A 62 -3.60 1.04 -2.57
C MET A 62 -2.89 0.72 -1.25
N ALA A 63 -3.45 -0.20 -0.48
CA ALA A 63 -2.80 -0.68 0.74
C ALA A 63 -1.81 -1.79 0.37
N ILE A 64 -0.57 -1.64 0.85
CA ILE A 64 0.49 -2.64 0.67
C ILE A 64 0.89 -3.14 2.05
N LEU A 65 0.91 -4.45 2.22
CA LEU A 65 1.33 -5.07 3.46
C LEU A 65 2.55 -5.93 3.16
N TRP A 66 3.73 -5.35 3.40
CA TRP A 66 5.04 -5.94 3.18
C TRP A 66 5.29 -6.40 1.74
N GLY A 67 6.54 -6.46 1.39
CA GLY A 67 6.96 -6.96 0.09
C GLY A 67 8.24 -6.31 -0.38
N TYR A 68 8.38 -6.27 -1.71
CA TYR A 68 9.55 -5.72 -2.40
C TYR A 68 9.09 -4.86 -3.56
N ALA A 69 9.92 -3.87 -3.88
CA ALA A 69 9.74 -3.08 -5.09
C ALA A 69 11.01 -3.19 -5.92
N GLU A 70 10.84 -3.48 -7.19
CA GLU A 70 11.92 -3.44 -8.16
C GLU A 70 11.63 -2.30 -9.13
N VAL A 71 12.58 -1.38 -9.25
CA VAL A 71 12.45 -0.19 -10.08
C VAL A 71 13.47 -0.22 -11.20
N THR A 72 13.03 0.06 -12.41
CA THR A 72 13.88 0.29 -13.56
C THR A 72 13.48 1.61 -14.21
N PRO A 73 14.20 2.14 -15.19
CA PRO A 73 13.80 3.40 -15.84
C PRO A 73 12.42 3.39 -16.49
N THR A 74 11.88 2.20 -16.80
CA THR A 74 10.59 2.08 -17.52
C THR A 74 9.52 1.33 -16.74
N LYS A 75 9.86 0.74 -15.57
CA LYS A 75 8.94 -0.18 -14.91
C LYS A 75 9.12 -0.18 -13.40
N VAL A 76 8.00 -0.27 -12.68
CA VAL A 76 7.98 -0.50 -11.24
C VAL A 76 7.19 -1.77 -10.99
N THR A 77 7.81 -2.75 -10.35
CA THR A 77 7.16 -4.00 -9.97
C THR A 77 7.04 -4.04 -8.46
N ILE A 78 5.82 -4.12 -7.98
CA ILE A 78 5.51 -4.26 -6.55
C ILE A 78 5.12 -5.72 -6.31
N MET A 79 5.91 -6.41 -5.53
CA MET A 79 5.65 -7.80 -5.14
C MET A 79 5.27 -7.80 -3.68
N ALA A 80 3.96 -7.76 -3.41
CA ALA A 80 3.44 -7.62 -2.05
C ALA A 80 2.89 -8.94 -1.53
N GLU A 81 2.99 -9.15 -0.22
CA GLU A 81 2.30 -10.27 0.41
C GLU A 81 0.80 -10.08 0.30
N ILE A 82 0.34 -8.87 0.62
CA ILE A 82 -1.07 -8.48 0.49
C ILE A 82 -1.10 -7.09 -0.13
N ALA A 83 -1.98 -6.93 -1.11
CA ALA A 83 -2.23 -5.63 -1.73
C ALA A 83 -3.74 -5.50 -1.94
N GLU A 84 -4.28 -4.32 -1.61
CA GLU A 84 -5.72 -4.07 -1.71
C GLU A 84 -5.96 -2.70 -2.32
N LYS A 85 -6.77 -2.67 -3.38
CA LYS A 85 -7.19 -1.40 -3.98
C LYS A 85 -8.16 -0.69 -3.05
N ALA A 86 -8.14 0.64 -3.07
CA ALA A 86 -9.00 1.44 -2.20
C ALA A 86 -10.48 1.07 -2.35
N GLU A 87 -10.94 0.91 -3.58
CA GLU A 87 -12.34 0.58 -3.86
C GLU A 87 -12.76 -0.81 -3.39
N ASP A 88 -11.80 -1.68 -3.12
CA ASP A 88 -12.07 -3.05 -2.66
C ASP A 88 -12.08 -3.19 -1.14
N ILE A 89 -11.75 -2.11 -0.41
CA ILE A 89 -11.71 -2.14 1.05
C ILE A 89 -13.07 -1.79 1.63
N ASP A 90 -13.57 -2.66 2.50
CA ASP A 90 -14.81 -2.42 3.25
C ASP A 90 -14.49 -1.53 4.44
N ILE A 91 -14.93 -0.27 4.40
CA ILE A 91 -14.62 0.71 5.42
C ILE A 91 -15.22 0.37 6.79
N GLY A 92 -16.44 -0.19 6.80
CA GLY A 92 -17.09 -0.61 8.04
C GLY A 92 -16.32 -1.71 8.73
N ARG A 93 -15.86 -2.69 7.96
CA ARG A 93 -15.04 -3.78 8.47
C ARG A 93 -13.70 -3.26 8.99
N ALA A 94 -13.07 -2.34 8.26
CA ALA A 94 -11.79 -1.75 8.67
C ALA A 94 -11.94 -1.01 9.99
N GLN A 95 -13.02 -0.26 10.16
CA GLN A 95 -13.30 0.45 11.41
C GLN A 95 -13.51 -0.52 12.58
N ALA A 96 -14.23 -1.61 12.36
CA ALA A 96 -14.44 -2.62 13.37
C ALA A 96 -13.12 -3.29 13.79
N GLU A 97 -12.25 -3.53 12.82
CA GLU A 97 -10.93 -4.11 13.10
C GLU A 97 -10.04 -3.16 13.89
N VAL A 98 -10.12 -1.84 13.64
CA VAL A 98 -9.41 -0.83 14.42
C VAL A 98 -9.86 -0.89 15.87
N GLU A 99 -11.15 -0.88 16.12
CA GLU A 99 -11.70 -0.93 17.48
C GLU A 99 -11.30 -2.21 18.22
N LYS A 100 -11.37 -3.34 17.54
CA LYS A 100 -10.98 -4.63 18.11
C LYS A 100 -9.51 -4.65 18.51
N ALA A 101 -8.63 -4.15 17.64
CA ALA A 101 -7.19 -4.12 17.91
C ALA A 101 -6.88 -3.16 19.06
N GLU A 102 -7.54 -2.01 19.13
CA GLU A 102 -7.38 -1.07 20.23
C GLU A 102 -7.78 -1.69 21.56
N GLN A 103 -8.86 -2.46 21.59
CA GLN A 103 -9.31 -3.15 22.81
C GLN A 103 -8.30 -4.23 23.23
N ARG A 104 -7.74 -4.96 22.28
CA ARG A 104 -6.71 -5.96 22.56
C ARG A 104 -5.46 -5.30 23.17
N LEU A 105 -5.06 -4.14 22.68
CA LEU A 105 -3.93 -3.40 23.25
C LEU A 105 -4.19 -2.96 24.68
N LYS A 106 -5.40 -2.47 24.95
CA LYS A 106 -5.79 -2.04 26.31
C LYS A 106 -5.80 -3.21 27.27
N ALA A 107 -6.20 -4.39 26.82
CA ALA A 107 -6.23 -5.58 27.64
C ALA A 107 -4.83 -6.06 28.01
N GLY A 108 -3.84 -5.73 27.18
CA GLY A 108 -2.45 -6.17 27.41
C GLY A 108 -2.28 -7.65 27.15
N GLY A 109 -1.39 -8.27 27.91
CA GLY A 109 -1.10 -9.69 27.78
C GLY A 109 0.37 -9.93 27.57
N LEU A 110 0.71 -11.07 26.97
CA LEU A 110 2.09 -11.41 26.67
C LEU A 110 2.67 -10.45 25.63
N PRO A 111 4.00 -10.21 25.65
CA PRO A 111 4.62 -9.33 24.65
C PRO A 111 4.30 -9.69 23.21
N SER A 112 4.21 -10.99 22.90
CA SER A 112 3.85 -11.45 21.55
C SER A 112 2.42 -11.08 21.18
N GLU A 113 1.50 -11.14 22.14
CA GLU A 113 0.10 -10.77 21.93
C GLU A 113 -0.06 -9.27 21.72
N VAL A 114 0.70 -8.47 22.48
CA VAL A 114 0.70 -7.02 22.33
C VAL A 114 1.24 -6.65 20.94
N LYS A 115 2.32 -7.29 20.51
CA LYS A 115 2.91 -7.03 19.20
C LYS A 115 1.95 -7.39 18.07
N GLU A 116 1.26 -8.51 18.18
CA GLU A 116 0.25 -8.89 17.17
C GLU A 116 -0.87 -7.86 17.10
N ALA A 117 -1.31 -7.36 18.25
CA ALA A 117 -2.36 -6.34 18.30
C ALA A 117 -1.90 -5.02 17.67
N GLU A 118 -0.63 -4.63 17.91
CA GLU A 118 -0.05 -3.44 17.28
C GLU A 118 -0.02 -3.56 15.77
N ILE A 119 0.38 -4.71 15.24
CA ILE A 119 0.42 -4.96 13.81
C ILE A 119 -0.99 -4.97 13.22
N SER A 120 -1.93 -5.61 13.90
CA SER A 120 -3.33 -5.64 13.47
C SER A 120 -3.92 -4.23 13.40
N LEU A 121 -3.57 -3.39 14.38
CA LEU A 121 -4.02 -2.01 14.42
C LEU A 121 -3.43 -1.20 13.27
N GLU A 122 -2.15 -1.38 12.99
CA GLU A 122 -1.48 -0.69 11.90
C GLU A 122 -2.13 -1.04 10.55
N LYS A 123 -2.40 -2.32 10.31
CA LYS A 123 -3.08 -2.79 9.10
C LYS A 123 -4.49 -2.21 8.97
N ALA A 124 -5.25 -2.24 10.06
CA ALA A 124 -6.62 -1.77 10.05
C ALA A 124 -6.71 -0.25 9.84
N ARG A 125 -5.82 0.50 10.47
CA ARG A 125 -5.75 1.95 10.28
C ARG A 125 -5.37 2.31 8.84
N LEU A 126 -4.44 1.56 8.25
CA LEU A 126 -4.06 1.76 6.85
C LEU A 126 -5.24 1.52 5.93
N ARG A 127 -5.96 0.41 6.10
CA ARG A 127 -7.13 0.10 5.29
C ARG A 127 -8.19 1.19 5.39
N LYS A 128 -8.47 1.65 6.59
CA LYS A 128 -9.43 2.73 6.81
C LYS A 128 -9.00 4.01 6.11
N LYS A 129 -7.74 4.38 6.25
CA LYS A 129 -7.18 5.58 5.62
C LYS A 129 -7.33 5.51 4.11
N ILE A 130 -7.00 4.39 3.51
CA ILE A 130 -7.05 4.22 2.06
C ILE A 130 -8.48 4.21 1.55
N ALA A 131 -9.39 3.55 2.25
CA ALA A 131 -10.81 3.56 1.89
C ALA A 131 -11.40 4.98 1.98
N ASP A 132 -11.00 5.74 3.00
CA ASP A 132 -11.44 7.14 3.14
C ASP A 132 -10.96 7.99 1.96
N ARG A 133 -9.75 7.78 1.48
CA ARG A 133 -9.22 8.51 0.32
C ARG A 133 -10.04 8.24 -0.94
N ALA A 134 -10.45 7.00 -1.16
CA ALA A 134 -11.28 6.66 -2.31
C ALA A 134 -12.62 7.39 -2.27
N ARG A 135 -13.20 7.51 -1.08
CA ARG A 135 -14.47 8.23 -0.90
C ARG A 135 -14.30 9.73 -1.14
N GLN A 136 -13.18 10.30 -0.70
CA GLN A 136 -12.89 11.73 -0.89
C GLN A 136 -12.67 12.09 -2.36
N THR A 137 -12.16 11.15 -3.15
CA THR A 137 -11.93 11.39 -4.57
C THR A 137 -13.14 11.06 -5.44
N GLY A 138 -14.25 10.64 -4.85
CA GLY A 138 -15.47 10.36 -5.57
C GLY A 138 -15.52 9.00 -6.25
N HIS A 139 -14.66 8.12 -5.85
CA HIS A 139 -14.59 6.77 -6.42
C HIS A 139 -15.39 5.74 -5.64
#